data_f298ac840274d79caf8850310c57f368
#
_entry.id   f298ac840274d79caf8850310c57f368
#
_cell.length_a   1.000
_cell.length_b   1.000
_cell.length_c   1.000
_cell.angle_alpha   90.00
_cell.angle_beta   90.00
_cell.angle_gamma   90.00
#
_symmetry.space_group_name_H-M   'P 1'
#
loop_
_entity.id
_entity.type
_entity.pdbx_description
1 polymer ?
#
loop_
_entity_poly.entity_id
_entity_poly.type
_entity_poly.pdbx_seq_one_letter_code
_entity_poly.pdbx_strand_id
1 'polypeptide(L)'
;PEKTGLLEPAEAARVLEGMDALLLSGGGDVDPELYGGEPGTAELVSRQRDDFEISLIAEARRRNIPILGVCRGCQILNVAFGGALIDLDNDKELKTIHFGVKGHPIEIEKESLLSAIMHPGKVDNVKSYHRQAVGRLGKGVRAVAHSPEGTVEAIEVSELENEWTVAVQWHPEMTLNDELQFSLIKTFVDEARRRRPVRKTVQSAEGTK
;
A
#
# COMPACT_ATOMS: atom_id res chain seq x y z
N PRO A 1 13.57 25.58 11.38
CA PRO A 1 12.60 24.78 10.66
C PRO A 1 13.25 23.43 10.34
N GLU A 2 12.73 22.37 10.96
CA GLU A 2 13.11 21.01 10.57
C GLU A 2 12.78 20.84 9.10
N LYS A 3 13.74 20.34 8.32
CA LYS A 3 13.48 20.02 6.92
C LYS A 3 12.44 18.91 6.93
N THR A 4 11.27 19.15 6.34
CA THR A 4 10.32 18.09 6.05
C THR A 4 11.05 17.03 5.22
N GLY A 5 10.81 15.75 5.45
CA GLY A 5 11.39 14.65 4.68
C GLY A 5 10.76 14.52 3.29
N LEU A 6 9.82 15.43 2.93
CA LEU A 6 9.21 15.48 1.60
C LEU A 6 10.28 15.79 0.55
N LEU A 7 10.32 14.94 -0.47
CA LEU A 7 11.18 15.14 -1.63
C LEU A 7 10.58 16.20 -2.54
N GLU A 8 11.45 17.03 -3.12
CA GLU A 8 11.03 17.81 -4.28
C GLU A 8 10.62 16.87 -5.44
N PRO A 9 9.65 17.26 -6.28
CA PRO A 9 9.18 16.40 -7.39
C PRO A 9 10.30 15.85 -8.27
N ALA A 10 11.35 16.64 -8.53
CA ALA A 10 12.51 16.21 -9.31
C ALA A 10 13.34 15.13 -8.58
N GLU A 11 13.36 15.14 -7.26
CA GLU A 11 14.06 14.13 -6.45
C GLU A 11 13.29 12.83 -6.41
N ALA A 12 11.97 12.87 -6.17
CA ALA A 12 11.10 11.71 -6.27
C ALA A 12 11.16 11.08 -7.67
N ALA A 13 11.21 11.92 -8.71
CA ALA A 13 11.38 11.47 -10.08
C ALA A 13 12.70 10.71 -10.30
N ARG A 14 13.80 11.15 -9.70
CA ARG A 14 15.10 10.46 -9.79
C ARG A 14 15.08 9.13 -9.03
N VAL A 15 14.46 9.07 -7.84
CA VAL A 15 14.34 7.83 -7.07
C VAL A 15 13.60 6.77 -7.87
N LEU A 16 12.51 7.16 -8.57
CA LEU A 16 11.72 6.23 -9.38
C LEU A 16 12.25 6.06 -10.81
N GLU A 17 13.41 6.63 -11.15
CA GLU A 17 13.98 6.44 -12.47
C GLU A 17 14.36 4.97 -12.70
N GLY A 18 13.83 4.39 -13.77
CA GLY A 18 14.04 2.97 -14.10
C GLY A 18 13.28 1.97 -13.23
N MET A 19 12.44 2.44 -12.29
CA MET A 19 11.55 1.59 -11.51
C MET A 19 10.25 1.35 -12.30
N ASP A 20 9.80 0.10 -12.30
CA ASP A 20 8.61 -0.34 -13.02
C ASP A 20 7.39 -0.48 -12.09
N ALA A 21 7.59 -0.44 -10.76
CA ALA A 21 6.56 -0.53 -9.74
C ALA A 21 7.02 0.07 -8.40
N LEU A 22 6.09 0.42 -7.53
CA LEU A 22 6.33 0.87 -6.15
C LEU A 22 5.69 -0.08 -5.15
N LEU A 23 6.50 -0.72 -4.30
CA LEU A 23 6.03 -1.49 -3.15
C LEU A 23 6.23 -0.67 -1.87
N LEU A 24 5.14 -0.39 -1.16
CA LEU A 24 5.14 0.20 0.17
C LEU A 24 5.06 -0.93 1.20
N SER A 25 6.14 -1.15 1.93
CA SER A 25 6.26 -2.27 2.85
C SER A 25 5.70 -1.97 4.25
N GLY A 26 5.51 -3.01 5.05
CA GLY A 26 5.20 -2.91 6.47
C GLY A 26 6.26 -2.16 7.29
N GLY A 27 5.97 -1.89 8.55
CA GLY A 27 6.87 -1.17 9.46
C GLY A 27 6.16 -0.61 10.69
N GLY A 28 6.81 0.30 11.40
CA GLY A 28 6.22 1.05 12.52
C GLY A 28 5.07 1.95 12.08
N ASP A 29 4.41 2.57 13.04
CA ASP A 29 3.21 3.37 12.81
C ASP A 29 3.48 4.63 11.98
N VAL A 30 2.47 5.12 11.27
CA VAL A 30 2.49 6.40 10.56
C VAL A 30 2.34 7.53 11.58
N ASP A 31 3.07 8.63 11.38
CA ASP A 31 3.04 9.81 12.25
C ASP A 31 1.60 10.38 12.36
N PRO A 32 1.02 10.41 13.57
CA PRO A 32 -0.33 10.91 13.80
C PRO A 32 -0.56 12.35 13.34
N GLU A 33 0.46 13.19 13.32
CA GLU A 33 0.34 14.58 12.85
C GLU A 33 -0.08 14.67 11.38
N LEU A 34 0.24 13.65 10.56
CA LEU A 34 -0.10 13.62 9.14
C LEU A 34 -1.59 13.48 8.87
N TYR A 35 -2.35 12.92 9.80
CA TYR A 35 -3.78 12.66 9.62
C TYR A 35 -4.69 13.23 10.73
N GLY A 36 -4.10 14.06 11.62
CA GLY A 36 -4.82 14.68 12.74
C GLY A 36 -5.12 13.71 13.88
N GLY A 37 -4.29 12.67 14.05
CA GLY A 37 -4.32 11.77 15.20
C GLY A 37 -3.68 12.39 16.44
N GLU A 38 -3.85 11.74 17.59
CA GLU A 38 -3.28 12.21 18.85
C GLU A 38 -1.76 11.92 18.91
N PRO A 39 -0.93 12.93 19.21
CA PRO A 39 0.51 12.72 19.38
C PRO A 39 0.83 11.72 20.51
N GLY A 40 1.84 10.88 20.28
CA GLY A 40 2.35 9.95 21.30
C GLY A 40 1.56 8.63 21.42
N THR A 41 0.55 8.40 20.61
CA THR A 41 -0.18 7.12 20.55
C THR A 41 0.50 6.09 19.65
N ALA A 42 1.33 6.55 18.69
CA ALA A 42 1.99 5.71 17.69
C ALA A 42 3.38 5.26 18.14
N GLU A 43 3.81 4.08 17.69
CA GLU A 43 5.09 3.47 18.03
C GLU A 43 6.01 3.35 16.81
N LEU A 44 7.31 3.47 17.04
CA LEU A 44 8.33 3.33 15.99
C LEU A 44 8.12 4.27 14.80
N VAL A 45 7.58 5.45 15.04
CA VAL A 45 7.31 6.47 14.03
C VAL A 45 8.60 6.96 13.37
N SER A 46 8.54 7.14 12.07
CA SER A 46 9.59 7.78 11.28
C SER A 46 8.97 8.77 10.31
N ARG A 47 8.83 10.02 10.75
CA ARG A 47 8.31 11.11 9.91
C ARG A 47 9.06 11.24 8.60
N GLN A 48 10.38 11.05 8.62
CA GLN A 48 11.19 11.10 7.40
C GLN A 48 10.78 10.01 6.39
N ARG A 49 10.46 8.80 6.86
CA ARG A 49 9.96 7.72 6.01
C ARG A 49 8.57 8.04 5.48
N ASP A 50 7.70 8.58 6.31
CA ASP A 50 6.34 8.95 5.92
C ASP A 50 6.37 9.98 4.78
N ASP A 51 7.09 11.07 4.97
CA ASP A 51 7.24 12.14 3.98
C ASP A 51 7.87 11.63 2.68
N PHE A 52 8.89 10.75 2.78
CA PHE A 52 9.52 10.11 1.63
C PHE A 52 8.54 9.26 0.84
N GLU A 53 7.80 8.36 1.50
CA GLU A 53 6.82 7.48 0.84
C GLU A 53 5.65 8.27 0.24
N ILE A 54 5.14 9.32 0.90
CA ILE A 54 4.13 10.22 0.34
C ILE A 54 4.61 10.85 -0.97
N SER A 55 5.87 11.30 -1.01
CA SER A 55 6.47 11.89 -2.22
C SER A 55 6.57 10.86 -3.35
N LEU A 56 6.94 9.61 -3.03
CA LEU A 56 7.02 8.52 -4.02
C LEU A 56 5.63 8.11 -4.52
N ILE A 57 4.61 8.07 -3.65
CA ILE A 57 3.23 7.79 -4.05
C ILE A 57 2.76 8.81 -5.08
N ALA A 58 2.97 10.11 -4.81
CA ALA A 58 2.57 11.17 -5.73
C ALA A 58 3.25 11.03 -7.10
N GLU A 59 4.55 10.76 -7.12
CA GLU A 59 5.31 10.62 -8.37
C GLU A 59 4.98 9.31 -9.11
N ALA A 60 4.79 8.19 -8.39
CA ALA A 60 4.39 6.92 -8.99
C ALA A 60 3.04 7.03 -9.71
N ARG A 61 2.06 7.70 -9.08
CA ARG A 61 0.76 8.00 -9.69
C ARG A 61 0.90 8.88 -10.93
N ARG A 62 1.69 9.94 -10.85
CA ARG A 62 1.93 10.83 -12.00
C ARG A 62 2.48 10.07 -13.21
N ARG A 63 3.26 9.01 -12.99
CA ARG A 63 3.82 8.14 -14.03
C ARG A 63 2.94 6.95 -14.37
N ASN A 64 1.82 6.77 -13.69
CA ASN A 64 0.98 5.56 -13.77
C ASN A 64 1.78 4.26 -13.52
N ILE A 65 2.70 4.31 -12.55
CA ILE A 65 3.45 3.16 -12.05
C ILE A 65 2.56 2.39 -11.07
N PRO A 66 2.45 1.06 -11.17
CA PRO A 66 1.68 0.25 -10.22
C PRO A 66 2.17 0.42 -8.79
N ILE A 67 1.23 0.53 -7.85
CA ILE A 67 1.51 0.64 -6.42
C ILE A 67 0.87 -0.53 -5.68
N LEU A 68 1.66 -1.26 -4.89
CA LEU A 68 1.18 -2.22 -3.90
C LEU A 68 1.57 -1.75 -2.51
N GLY A 69 0.59 -1.60 -1.60
CA GLY A 69 0.83 -1.34 -0.18
C GLY A 69 0.59 -2.59 0.67
N VAL A 70 1.46 -2.84 1.65
CA VAL A 70 1.35 -3.95 2.60
C VAL A 70 1.42 -3.41 4.02
N CYS A 71 0.43 -3.74 4.85
CA CYS A 71 0.30 -3.36 6.26
C CYS A 71 0.44 -1.84 6.45
N ARG A 72 1.55 -1.33 6.98
CA ARG A 72 1.81 0.10 7.06
C ARG A 72 1.73 0.78 5.67
N GLY A 73 2.09 0.07 4.59
CA GLY A 73 1.95 0.57 3.22
C GLY A 73 0.51 0.90 2.83
N CYS A 74 -0.47 0.16 3.35
CA CYS A 74 -1.89 0.46 3.19
C CYS A 74 -2.28 1.75 3.95
N GLN A 75 -1.75 1.92 5.14
CA GLN A 75 -2.01 3.07 6.01
C GLN A 75 -1.45 4.36 5.41
N ILE A 76 -0.17 4.36 5.05
CA ILE A 76 0.48 5.55 4.46
C ILE A 76 -0.12 5.92 3.10
N LEU A 77 -0.59 4.94 2.31
CA LEU A 77 -1.31 5.20 1.08
C LEU A 77 -2.60 5.97 1.38
N ASN A 78 -3.43 5.53 2.33
CA ASN A 78 -4.64 6.25 2.72
C ASN A 78 -4.35 7.68 3.20
N VAL A 79 -3.30 7.85 4.02
CA VAL A 79 -2.88 9.15 4.54
C VAL A 79 -2.40 10.08 3.42
N ALA A 80 -1.66 9.57 2.44
CA ALA A 80 -1.22 10.33 1.26
C ALA A 80 -2.39 10.93 0.45
N PHE A 81 -3.57 10.31 0.53
CA PHE A 81 -4.82 10.81 -0.07
C PHE A 81 -5.67 11.66 0.89
N GLY A 82 -5.12 12.06 2.03
CA GLY A 82 -5.82 12.88 3.04
C GLY A 82 -6.79 12.08 3.90
N GLY A 83 -6.64 10.77 3.96
CA GLY A 83 -7.36 9.89 4.88
C GLY A 83 -6.85 10.01 6.32
N ALA A 84 -7.43 9.22 7.23
CA ALA A 84 -6.99 9.12 8.61
C ALA A 84 -6.96 7.67 9.06
N LEU A 85 -6.21 7.40 10.12
CA LEU A 85 -6.10 6.09 10.74
C LEU A 85 -6.87 6.06 12.07
N ILE A 86 -7.18 4.87 12.52
CA ILE A 86 -7.72 4.57 13.85
C ILE A 86 -6.73 3.69 14.61
N ASP A 87 -6.69 3.88 15.92
CA ASP A 87 -5.90 3.05 16.83
C ASP A 87 -6.77 1.92 17.37
N LEU A 88 -6.37 0.67 17.11
CA LEU A 88 -7.08 -0.53 17.56
C LEU A 88 -6.72 -0.91 19.01
N ASP A 89 -5.68 -0.33 19.59
CA ASP A 89 -5.27 -0.61 20.98
C ASP A 89 -6.30 -0.14 22.00
N ASN A 90 -7.16 0.79 21.63
CA ASN A 90 -8.25 1.28 22.47
C ASN A 90 -9.41 0.27 22.59
N ASP A 91 -9.44 -0.76 21.75
CA ASP A 91 -10.39 -1.87 21.79
C ASP A 91 -9.66 -3.19 21.98
N LYS A 92 -9.85 -3.82 23.15
CA LYS A 92 -9.15 -5.05 23.51
C LYS A 92 -9.47 -6.23 22.58
N GLU A 93 -10.66 -6.28 22.02
CA GLU A 93 -11.09 -7.32 21.10
C GLU A 93 -10.41 -7.13 19.75
N LEU A 94 -10.49 -5.93 19.17
CA LEU A 94 -9.82 -5.58 17.91
C LEU A 94 -8.31 -5.77 18.01
N LYS A 95 -7.69 -5.32 19.11
CA LYS A 95 -6.26 -5.56 19.38
C LYS A 95 -5.92 -7.05 19.34
N THR A 96 -6.74 -7.90 19.96
CA THR A 96 -6.47 -9.35 20.01
C THR A 96 -6.60 -10.00 18.63
N ILE A 97 -7.51 -9.51 17.79
CA ILE A 97 -7.74 -10.03 16.43
C ILE A 97 -6.60 -9.62 15.50
N HIS A 98 -6.23 -8.35 15.50
CA HIS A 98 -5.33 -7.76 14.49
C HIS A 98 -3.86 -7.74 14.89
N PHE A 99 -3.54 -7.90 16.19
CA PHE A 99 -2.16 -7.87 16.71
C PHE A 99 -1.78 -9.21 17.35
N GLY A 100 -1.60 -10.25 16.56
CA GLY A 100 -1.30 -11.56 17.16
C GLY A 100 -0.78 -12.64 16.22
N VAL A 101 -0.49 -12.35 14.99
CA VAL A 101 0.04 -13.31 13.99
C VAL A 101 -0.86 -14.52 13.72
N LYS A 102 -1.96 -14.70 14.47
CA LYS A 102 -2.88 -15.82 14.29
C LYS A 102 -3.64 -15.74 12.97
N GLY A 103 -3.91 -14.53 12.53
CA GLY A 103 -4.74 -14.24 11.38
C GLY A 103 -6.24 -14.32 11.68
N HIS A 104 -7.01 -13.75 10.79
CA HIS A 104 -8.46 -13.65 10.85
C HIS A 104 -9.05 -13.74 9.44
N PRO A 105 -10.37 -14.00 9.30
CA PRO A 105 -11.02 -13.95 8.00
C PRO A 105 -11.20 -12.49 7.53
N ILE A 106 -11.33 -12.34 6.22
CA ILE A 106 -11.75 -11.10 5.56
C ILE A 106 -12.83 -11.39 4.53
N GLU A 107 -13.58 -10.37 4.16
CA GLU A 107 -14.51 -10.42 3.04
C GLU A 107 -14.09 -9.38 1.99
N ILE A 108 -13.88 -9.85 0.76
CA ILE A 108 -13.49 -9.03 -0.39
C ILE A 108 -14.74 -8.63 -1.17
N GLU A 109 -14.89 -7.33 -1.40
CA GLU A 109 -16.02 -6.77 -2.15
C GLU A 109 -15.95 -7.15 -3.63
N LYS A 110 -17.13 -7.40 -4.21
CA LYS A 110 -17.29 -7.60 -5.66
C LYS A 110 -16.91 -6.34 -6.42
N GLU A 111 -16.57 -6.53 -7.71
CA GLU A 111 -16.26 -5.42 -8.63
C GLU A 111 -15.10 -4.54 -8.15
N SER A 112 -14.10 -5.16 -7.53
CA SER A 112 -12.84 -4.56 -7.14
C SER A 112 -11.68 -5.15 -7.94
N LEU A 113 -10.59 -4.42 -8.06
CA LEU A 113 -9.35 -4.94 -8.64
C LEU A 113 -8.83 -6.12 -7.79
N LEU A 114 -8.93 -6.00 -6.47
CA LEU A 114 -8.57 -7.07 -5.54
C LEU A 114 -9.42 -8.33 -5.79
N SER A 115 -10.74 -8.19 -6.03
CA SER A 115 -11.60 -9.33 -6.32
C SER A 115 -11.30 -10.00 -7.66
N ALA A 116 -10.80 -9.24 -8.63
CA ALA A 116 -10.34 -9.80 -9.89
C ALA A 116 -9.05 -10.62 -9.74
N ILE A 117 -8.26 -10.35 -8.69
CA ILE A 117 -7.00 -11.04 -8.38
C ILE A 117 -7.22 -12.23 -7.44
N MET A 118 -7.94 -12.02 -6.34
CA MET A 118 -8.07 -12.97 -5.24
C MET A 118 -9.46 -13.62 -5.16
N HIS A 119 -10.33 -13.36 -6.13
CA HIS A 119 -11.76 -13.70 -6.13
C HIS A 119 -12.59 -12.95 -5.05
N PRO A 120 -13.86 -12.63 -5.33
CA PRO A 120 -14.72 -11.97 -4.36
C PRO A 120 -15.20 -12.94 -3.29
N GLY A 121 -15.50 -12.41 -2.10
CA GLY A 121 -16.06 -13.14 -0.98
C GLY A 121 -15.04 -13.41 0.13
N LYS A 122 -15.32 -14.44 0.92
CA LYS A 122 -14.57 -14.71 2.13
C LYS A 122 -13.23 -15.38 1.87
N VAL A 123 -12.17 -14.82 2.46
CA VAL A 123 -10.86 -15.45 2.64
C VAL A 123 -10.73 -15.81 4.12
N ASP A 124 -10.58 -17.10 4.42
CA ASP A 124 -10.72 -17.59 5.80
C ASP A 124 -9.62 -17.16 6.74
N ASN A 125 -8.42 -16.88 6.23
CA ASN A 125 -7.29 -16.54 7.10
C ASN A 125 -6.25 -15.69 6.38
N VAL A 126 -6.12 -14.44 6.80
CA VAL A 126 -5.00 -13.56 6.44
C VAL A 126 -4.12 -13.30 7.64
N LYS A 127 -2.82 -13.18 7.47
CA LYS A 127 -1.88 -12.92 8.58
C LYS A 127 -1.87 -11.44 8.93
N SER A 128 -2.27 -11.14 10.15
CA SER A 128 -2.43 -9.78 10.65
C SER A 128 -1.44 -9.47 11.78
N TYR A 129 -0.80 -8.30 11.70
CA TYR A 129 0.10 -7.80 12.73
C TYR A 129 0.14 -6.27 12.70
N HIS A 130 -0.95 -5.61 13.11
CA HIS A 130 -1.03 -4.16 13.10
C HIS A 130 -1.85 -3.63 14.27
N ARG A 131 -1.52 -2.44 14.73
CA ARG A 131 -2.16 -1.71 15.83
C ARG A 131 -3.04 -0.58 15.31
N GLN A 132 -2.74 -0.09 14.11
CA GLN A 132 -3.51 0.94 13.44
C GLN A 132 -4.18 0.34 12.21
N ALA A 133 -5.31 0.91 11.83
CA ALA A 133 -6.04 0.56 10.61
C ALA A 133 -6.55 1.81 9.90
N VAL A 134 -6.96 1.64 8.64
CA VAL A 134 -7.61 2.69 7.89
C VAL A 134 -8.94 3.04 8.56
N GLY A 135 -9.09 4.30 8.91
CA GLY A 135 -10.34 4.86 9.46
C GLY A 135 -11.09 5.65 8.37
N ARG A 136 -11.00 7.00 8.40
CA ARG A 136 -11.57 7.82 7.34
C ARG A 136 -10.78 7.65 6.05
N LEU A 137 -11.47 7.26 4.99
CA LEU A 137 -10.86 7.10 3.67
C LEU A 137 -10.41 8.45 3.08
N GLY A 138 -9.28 8.42 2.40
CA GLY A 138 -8.80 9.56 1.60
C GLY A 138 -9.65 9.79 0.36
N LYS A 139 -9.40 10.92 -0.30
CA LYS A 139 -10.12 11.27 -1.53
C LYS A 139 -9.79 10.24 -2.63
N GLY A 140 -10.83 9.68 -3.28
CA GLY A 140 -10.67 8.68 -4.34
C GLY A 140 -10.22 7.29 -3.86
N VAL A 141 -10.06 7.11 -2.55
CA VAL A 141 -9.78 5.80 -1.95
C VAL A 141 -11.10 5.06 -1.69
N ARG A 142 -11.14 3.78 -2.03
CA ARG A 142 -12.26 2.88 -1.79
C ARG A 142 -11.80 1.72 -0.91
N ALA A 143 -12.51 1.42 0.16
CA ALA A 143 -12.34 0.17 0.90
C ALA A 143 -12.91 -0.98 0.07
N VAL A 144 -12.16 -2.08 -0.02
CA VAL A 144 -12.53 -3.24 -0.86
C VAL A 144 -12.39 -4.57 -0.15
N ALA A 145 -11.95 -4.57 1.09
CA ALA A 145 -12.05 -5.72 1.98
C ALA A 145 -12.21 -5.28 3.44
N HIS A 146 -12.94 -6.08 4.21
CA HIS A 146 -13.20 -5.83 5.63
C HIS A 146 -13.05 -7.13 6.44
N SER A 147 -12.65 -6.99 7.69
CA SER A 147 -12.80 -8.06 8.68
C SER A 147 -14.27 -8.18 9.11
N PRO A 148 -14.68 -9.27 9.78
CA PRO A 148 -16.05 -9.43 10.30
C PRO A 148 -16.48 -8.31 11.24
N GLU A 149 -15.55 -7.70 11.95
CA GLU A 149 -15.76 -6.60 12.89
C GLU A 149 -15.85 -5.23 12.19
N GLY A 150 -15.65 -5.21 10.85
CA GLY A 150 -15.76 -4.00 10.03
C GLY A 150 -14.47 -3.20 9.89
N THR A 151 -13.33 -3.71 10.37
CA THR A 151 -12.02 -3.08 10.10
C THR A 151 -11.70 -3.15 8.62
N VAL A 152 -11.26 -2.02 8.04
CA VAL A 152 -10.82 -1.97 6.65
C VAL A 152 -9.52 -2.75 6.49
N GLU A 153 -9.56 -3.76 5.62
CA GLU A 153 -8.44 -4.67 5.38
C GLU A 153 -7.79 -4.49 4.01
N ALA A 154 -8.48 -3.88 3.06
CA ALA A 154 -7.87 -3.48 1.80
C ALA A 154 -8.49 -2.22 1.24
N ILE A 155 -7.69 -1.47 0.52
CA ILE A 155 -8.10 -0.27 -0.20
C ILE A 155 -7.57 -0.29 -1.63
N GLU A 156 -8.29 0.41 -2.49
CA GLU A 156 -7.91 0.70 -3.87
C GLU A 156 -8.03 2.19 -4.17
N VAL A 157 -7.25 2.64 -5.14
CA VAL A 157 -7.40 3.96 -5.74
C VAL A 157 -7.64 3.78 -7.23
N SER A 158 -8.68 4.42 -7.75
CA SER A 158 -9.12 4.29 -9.13
C SER A 158 -9.56 5.63 -9.74
N GLU A 159 -8.89 6.71 -9.40
CA GLU A 159 -9.20 8.05 -9.93
C GLU A 159 -8.67 8.24 -11.37
N LEU A 160 -7.61 7.54 -11.75
CA LEU A 160 -6.99 7.64 -13.06
C LEU A 160 -7.38 6.46 -13.94
N GLU A 161 -7.48 6.68 -15.23
CA GLU A 161 -7.70 5.60 -16.20
C GLU A 161 -6.55 4.59 -16.14
N ASN A 162 -6.89 3.31 -16.01
CA ASN A 162 -5.93 2.20 -15.88
C ASN A 162 -5.00 2.32 -14.65
N GLU A 163 -5.38 3.04 -13.61
CA GLU A 163 -4.61 3.06 -12.35
C GLU A 163 -4.58 1.66 -11.73
N TRP A 164 -3.40 1.19 -11.33
CA TRP A 164 -3.23 -0.04 -10.58
C TRP A 164 -2.63 0.30 -9.22
N THR A 165 -3.48 0.61 -8.28
CA THR A 165 -3.10 0.97 -6.91
C THR A 165 -3.97 0.18 -5.95
N VAL A 166 -3.37 -0.83 -5.32
CA VAL A 166 -4.00 -1.73 -4.34
C VAL A 166 -3.16 -1.74 -3.08
N ALA A 167 -3.81 -1.74 -1.94
CA ALA A 167 -3.10 -1.96 -0.68
C ALA A 167 -3.92 -2.84 0.27
N VAL A 168 -3.20 -3.71 0.97
CA VAL A 168 -3.75 -4.67 1.92
C VAL A 168 -3.18 -4.42 3.31
N GLN A 169 -4.02 -4.56 4.34
CA GLN A 169 -3.63 -4.32 5.72
C GLN A 169 -2.90 -5.52 6.33
N TRP A 170 -3.18 -6.72 5.84
CA TRP A 170 -2.51 -7.96 6.25
C TRP A 170 -1.15 -8.15 5.58
N HIS A 171 -0.48 -9.28 5.88
CA HIS A 171 0.85 -9.66 5.40
C HIS A 171 0.79 -10.85 4.42
N PRO A 172 0.52 -10.65 3.12
CA PRO A 172 0.49 -11.72 2.13
C PRO A 172 1.85 -12.43 2.00
N GLU A 173 2.95 -11.75 2.24
CA GLU A 173 4.31 -12.30 2.18
C GLU A 173 4.57 -13.39 3.22
N MET A 174 3.78 -13.46 4.28
CA MET A 174 3.89 -14.48 5.32
C MET A 174 3.27 -15.83 4.93
N THR A 175 2.51 -15.88 3.85
CA THR A 175 1.76 -17.07 3.41
C THR A 175 1.80 -17.27 1.90
N LEU A 176 2.97 -17.10 1.27
CA LEU A 176 3.13 -17.23 -0.19
C LEU A 176 2.91 -18.65 -0.73
N ASN A 177 2.79 -19.65 0.13
CA ASN A 177 2.34 -21.01 -0.23
C ASN A 177 0.80 -21.10 -0.41
N ASP A 178 0.05 -20.08 -0.04
CA ASP A 178 -1.36 -19.92 -0.36
C ASP A 178 -1.48 -19.27 -1.75
N GLU A 179 -2.23 -19.92 -2.64
CA GLU A 179 -2.36 -19.47 -4.04
C GLU A 179 -2.99 -18.08 -4.17
N LEU A 180 -3.93 -17.72 -3.28
CA LEU A 180 -4.55 -16.39 -3.29
C LEU A 180 -3.56 -15.30 -2.90
N GLN A 181 -2.78 -15.52 -1.83
CA GLN A 181 -1.76 -14.57 -1.39
C GLN A 181 -0.66 -14.42 -2.43
N PHE A 182 -0.22 -15.54 -3.03
CA PHE A 182 0.75 -15.52 -4.10
C PHE A 182 0.23 -14.79 -5.35
N SER A 183 -1.07 -14.95 -5.69
CA SER A 183 -1.67 -14.30 -6.86
C SER A 183 -1.62 -12.78 -6.78
N LEU A 184 -1.77 -12.19 -5.58
CA LEU A 184 -1.65 -10.74 -5.38
C LEU A 184 -0.24 -10.24 -5.74
N ILE A 185 0.78 -10.87 -5.18
CA ILE A 185 2.17 -10.48 -5.45
C ILE A 185 2.54 -10.73 -6.92
N LYS A 186 2.13 -11.89 -7.45
CA LYS A 186 2.35 -12.23 -8.86
C LYS A 186 1.72 -11.22 -9.80
N THR A 187 0.47 -10.86 -9.57
CA THR A 187 -0.25 -9.89 -10.41
C THR A 187 0.40 -8.51 -10.37
N PHE A 188 0.86 -8.06 -9.20
CA PHE A 188 1.63 -6.83 -9.07
C PHE A 188 2.90 -6.83 -9.93
N VAL A 189 3.66 -7.92 -9.90
CA VAL A 189 4.87 -8.07 -10.72
C VAL A 189 4.55 -8.15 -12.21
N ASP A 190 3.49 -8.85 -12.59
CA ASP A 190 3.06 -8.98 -13.99
C ASP A 190 2.56 -7.63 -14.52
N GLU A 191 1.88 -6.83 -13.70
CA GLU A 191 1.44 -5.48 -14.05
C GLU A 191 2.62 -4.53 -14.24
N ALA A 192 3.63 -4.61 -13.38
CA ALA A 192 4.88 -3.88 -13.55
C ALA A 192 5.56 -4.21 -14.90
N ARG A 193 5.64 -5.50 -15.24
CA ARG A 193 6.21 -5.96 -16.51
C ARG A 193 5.41 -5.46 -17.71
N ARG A 194 4.08 -5.51 -17.64
CA ARG A 194 3.18 -5.09 -18.73
C ARG A 194 3.32 -3.60 -19.04
N ARG A 195 3.55 -2.77 -18.03
CA ARG A 195 3.68 -1.31 -18.17
C ARG A 195 5.10 -0.84 -18.49
N ARG A 196 6.06 -1.74 -18.42
CA ARG A 196 7.46 -1.42 -18.68
C ARG A 196 7.63 -0.82 -20.08
N PRO A 197 8.18 0.40 -20.21
CA PRO A 197 8.50 0.96 -21.51
C PRO A 197 9.43 0.03 -22.29
N VAL A 198 9.16 -0.19 -23.56
CA VAL A 198 10.10 -0.91 -24.45
C VAL A 198 11.41 -0.10 -24.48
N ARG A 199 12.42 -0.54 -23.74
CA ARG A 199 13.76 0.06 -23.81
C ARG A 199 14.28 -0.18 -25.20
N LYS A 200 14.40 0.89 -26.01
CA LYS A 200 15.12 0.82 -27.30
C LYS A 200 16.55 0.41 -26.94
N THR A 201 16.96 -0.77 -27.37
CA THR A 201 18.36 -1.20 -27.29
C THR A 201 19.15 -0.19 -28.11
N VAL A 202 20.00 0.59 -27.45
CA VAL A 202 20.99 1.39 -28.14
C VAL A 202 21.94 0.37 -28.77
N GLN A 203 21.75 0.08 -30.04
CA GLN A 203 22.78 -0.61 -30.83
C GLN A 203 23.99 0.32 -30.82
N SER A 204 25.04 -0.10 -30.10
CA SER A 204 26.35 0.49 -30.21
C SER A 204 26.73 0.43 -31.69
N ALA A 205 26.75 1.59 -32.33
CA ALA A 205 27.39 1.74 -33.65
C ALA A 205 28.88 1.50 -33.43
N GLU A 206 29.31 0.25 -33.56
CA GLU A 206 30.71 -0.08 -33.77
C GLU A 206 31.11 0.48 -35.13
N GLY A 207 31.89 1.53 -35.06
CA GLY A 207 32.41 2.20 -36.23
C GLY A 207 33.34 1.25 -37.01
N THR A 208 32.98 1.06 -38.25
CA THR A 208 33.88 0.52 -39.24
C THR A 208 34.97 1.56 -39.55
N LYS A 209 36.19 1.17 -39.28
CA LYS A 209 37.37 1.81 -39.90
C LYS A 209 37.58 1.20 -41.26
#